data_426921df5b5d589fc41f439902a73762
#
_entry.id   426921df5b5d589fc41f439902a73762
#
_cell.length_a   1.000
_cell.length_b   1.000
_cell.length_c   1.000
_cell.angle_alpha   90.00
_cell.angle_beta   90.00
_cell.angle_gamma   90.00
#
_symmetry.space_group_name_H-M   'P 1'
#
loop_
_entity.id
_entity.type
_entity.pdbx_description
1 polymer ?
#
loop_
_entity_poly.entity_id
_entity_poly.type
_entity_poly.pdbx_seq_one_letter_code
_entity_poly.pdbx_strand_id
1 'polypeptide(L)'
;MRSLLTARRRRHLCGCRDGASCIASTTGGAHYTVIPEEPFDIAEICKAMERRFQMGEKYGIIVVAEGAVPKEGTMDAGLGEEDEFGHKTFNGMGQIIGDEVKKRLGYDVRTTVLGHIQRGGTPTAYDRVLATRYGVHATRAAHDSNFGSCVALRGEDIELVALEEAVAKLKTVPERRYATAKAMFT
;
A
#
# COMPACT_ATOMS: atom_id res chain seq x y z
N MET A 1 1.59 2.68 4.57
CA MET A 1 1.04 2.08 5.80
C MET A 1 0.17 0.93 5.39
N ARG A 2 0.30 -0.20 6.07
CA ARG A 2 -0.40 -1.44 5.71
C ARG A 2 -1.59 -1.64 6.61
N SER A 3 -2.63 -2.24 6.13
CA SER A 3 -3.73 -2.73 6.88
C SER A 3 -3.97 -4.21 6.60
N LEU A 4 -4.07 -5.03 7.58
CA LEU A 4 -4.24 -6.48 7.47
C LEU A 4 -5.46 -6.94 8.26
N LEU A 5 -6.16 -7.93 7.73
CA LEU A 5 -7.42 -8.35 8.27
C LEU A 5 -7.71 -9.84 8.15
N THR A 6 -8.23 -10.42 9.21
CA THR A 6 -8.71 -11.80 9.24
C THR A 6 -10.14 -11.88 9.75
N ALA A 7 -11.04 -12.62 9.09
CA ALA A 7 -12.32 -13.00 9.66
C ALA A 7 -12.93 -14.29 9.14
N ARG A 8 -13.58 -15.03 10.02
CA ARG A 8 -14.50 -16.12 9.69
C ARG A 8 -15.78 -15.55 9.08
N ARG A 9 -16.14 -15.93 7.85
CA ARG A 9 -17.29 -15.43 7.08
C ARG A 9 -17.39 -13.89 6.99
N ARG A 10 -16.29 -13.20 7.25
CA ARG A 10 -16.20 -11.75 7.20
C ARG A 10 -15.09 -11.36 6.26
N ARG A 11 -15.29 -10.35 5.45
CA ARG A 11 -14.35 -9.87 4.46
C ARG A 11 -13.61 -8.67 5.00
N HIS A 12 -12.37 -8.58 4.69
CA HIS A 12 -11.53 -7.54 5.23
C HIS A 12 -10.78 -6.78 4.14
N LEU A 13 -10.80 -5.48 4.23
CA LEU A 13 -10.11 -4.53 3.39
C LEU A 13 -8.97 -3.86 4.13
N CYS A 14 -7.91 -3.62 3.40
CA CYS A 14 -6.67 -3.15 3.97
C CYS A 14 -6.16 -1.91 3.21
N GLY A 15 -5.89 -0.81 3.90
CA GLY A 15 -5.33 0.41 3.31
C GLY A 15 -3.80 0.48 3.42
N CYS A 16 -3.10 0.57 2.30
CA CYS A 16 -1.67 0.83 2.21
C CYS A 16 -1.44 2.16 1.52
N ARG A 17 -0.37 2.86 1.89
CA ARG A 17 -0.04 4.13 1.26
C ARG A 17 0.72 3.96 -0.05
N ASP A 18 1.51 2.92 -0.17
CA ASP A 18 2.32 2.62 -1.34
C ASP A 18 1.99 1.23 -1.94
N GLY A 19 2.08 1.12 -3.25
CA GLY A 19 1.78 -0.09 -3.99
C GLY A 19 2.76 -1.24 -3.70
N ALA A 20 4.02 -0.95 -3.37
CA ALA A 20 5.02 -1.98 -3.08
C ALA A 20 4.69 -2.77 -1.81
N SER A 21 4.21 -2.08 -0.78
CA SER A 21 3.72 -2.71 0.46
C SER A 21 2.47 -3.55 0.22
N CYS A 22 1.58 -3.10 -0.68
CA CYS A 22 0.38 -3.84 -1.04
C CYS A 22 0.72 -5.13 -1.79
N ILE A 23 1.68 -5.12 -2.70
CA ILE A 23 2.14 -6.33 -3.40
C ILE A 23 2.74 -7.35 -2.43
N ALA A 24 3.53 -6.90 -1.44
CA ALA A 24 4.04 -7.78 -0.40
C ALA A 24 2.92 -8.47 0.40
N SER A 25 1.76 -7.82 0.52
CA SER A 25 0.60 -8.41 1.19
C SER A 25 -0.05 -9.55 0.40
N THR A 26 0.12 -9.59 -0.93
CA THR A 26 -0.37 -10.71 -1.77
C THR A 26 0.32 -12.02 -1.38
N THR A 27 1.63 -11.98 -1.13
CA THR A 27 2.38 -13.15 -0.64
C THR A 27 2.04 -13.49 0.82
N GLY A 28 1.45 -12.55 1.57
CA GLY A 28 0.94 -12.71 2.93
C GLY A 28 -0.48 -13.25 3.02
N GLY A 29 -1.10 -13.66 1.90
CA GLY A 29 -2.43 -14.24 1.84
C GLY A 29 -3.55 -13.28 1.42
N ALA A 30 -3.24 -12.14 0.82
CA ALA A 30 -4.25 -11.30 0.18
C ALA A 30 -4.72 -11.95 -1.14
N HIS A 31 -6.03 -11.92 -1.36
CA HIS A 31 -6.66 -12.55 -2.52
C HIS A 31 -6.90 -11.56 -3.65
N TYR A 32 -6.88 -10.28 -3.35
CA TYR A 32 -6.90 -9.20 -4.32
C TYR A 32 -6.11 -8.00 -3.77
N THR A 33 -5.38 -7.33 -4.64
CA THR A 33 -4.56 -6.17 -4.24
C THR A 33 -4.78 -5.03 -5.22
N VAL A 34 -5.07 -3.86 -4.68
CA VAL A 34 -5.33 -2.63 -5.45
C VAL A 34 -4.22 -1.64 -5.19
N ILE A 35 -3.60 -1.14 -6.25
CA ILE A 35 -2.46 -0.22 -6.18
C ILE A 35 -2.75 1.09 -6.93
N PRO A 36 -2.05 2.19 -6.61
CA PRO A 36 -2.29 3.48 -7.26
C PRO A 36 -1.91 3.51 -8.73
N GLU A 37 -0.92 2.69 -9.11
CA GLU A 37 -0.34 2.68 -10.45
C GLU A 37 -1.25 2.07 -11.52
N GLU A 38 -2.27 1.33 -11.10
CA GLU A 38 -3.24 0.73 -12.01
C GLU A 38 -4.66 1.00 -11.53
N PRO A 39 -5.47 1.76 -12.30
CA PRO A 39 -6.87 1.98 -11.99
C PRO A 39 -7.64 0.66 -11.90
N PHE A 40 -8.40 0.48 -10.82
CA PHE A 40 -9.13 -0.75 -10.56
C PHE A 40 -10.60 -0.69 -11.00
N ASP A 41 -11.16 -1.85 -11.30
CA ASP A 41 -12.59 -2.03 -11.50
C ASP A 41 -13.20 -2.77 -10.30
N ILE A 42 -14.19 -2.14 -9.66
CA ILE A 42 -14.87 -2.73 -8.51
C ILE A 42 -15.61 -4.03 -8.89
N ALA A 43 -16.05 -4.16 -10.14
CA ALA A 43 -16.69 -5.37 -10.62
C ALA A 43 -15.71 -6.56 -10.67
N GLU A 44 -14.45 -6.32 -11.03
CA GLU A 44 -13.40 -7.35 -11.01
C GLU A 44 -13.12 -7.82 -9.58
N ILE A 45 -13.09 -6.90 -8.63
CA ILE A 45 -12.92 -7.21 -7.19
C ILE A 45 -14.08 -8.08 -6.70
N CYS A 46 -15.30 -7.67 -7.00
CA CYS A 46 -16.49 -8.44 -6.63
C CYS A 46 -16.48 -9.84 -7.23
N LYS A 47 -16.17 -9.96 -8.52
CA LYS A 47 -16.08 -11.25 -9.23
C LYS A 47 -15.02 -12.18 -8.62
N ALA A 48 -13.85 -11.66 -8.27
CA ALA A 48 -12.82 -12.43 -7.59
C ALA A 48 -13.32 -12.95 -6.23
N MET A 49 -14.01 -12.11 -5.47
CA MET A 49 -14.56 -12.53 -4.18
C MET A 49 -15.69 -13.57 -4.34
N GLU A 50 -16.60 -13.40 -5.28
CA GLU A 50 -17.68 -14.37 -5.58
C GLU A 50 -17.11 -15.71 -5.96
N ARG A 51 -16.16 -15.74 -6.93
CA ARG A 51 -15.51 -16.96 -7.38
C ARG A 51 -14.90 -17.72 -6.21
N ARG A 52 -14.21 -17.03 -5.31
CA ARG A 52 -13.60 -17.62 -4.13
C ARG A 52 -14.63 -18.29 -3.21
N PHE A 53 -15.79 -17.65 -3.01
CA PHE A 53 -16.86 -18.22 -2.18
C PHE A 53 -17.58 -19.37 -2.86
N GLN A 54 -17.70 -19.34 -4.19
CA GLN A 54 -18.23 -20.47 -4.96
C GLN A 54 -17.34 -21.71 -4.85
N MET A 55 -16.03 -21.52 -4.70
CA MET A 55 -15.08 -22.61 -4.42
C MET A 55 -15.13 -23.14 -2.97
N GLY A 56 -16.04 -22.64 -2.13
CA GLY A 56 -16.23 -23.10 -0.75
C GLY A 56 -15.37 -22.39 0.28
N GLU A 57 -14.60 -21.39 -0.11
CA GLU A 57 -13.80 -20.60 0.79
C GLU A 57 -14.67 -19.72 1.69
N LYS A 58 -14.23 -19.50 2.93
CA LYS A 58 -15.05 -18.84 3.96
C LYS A 58 -14.70 -17.36 4.19
N TYR A 59 -13.64 -16.88 3.59
CA TYR A 59 -13.17 -15.50 3.75
C TYR A 59 -12.46 -15.00 2.49
N GLY A 60 -12.41 -13.69 2.34
CA GLY A 60 -11.63 -13.00 1.33
C GLY A 60 -10.89 -11.81 1.93
N ILE A 61 -9.66 -11.61 1.51
CA ILE A 61 -8.81 -10.48 1.94
C ILE A 61 -8.50 -9.63 0.72
N ILE A 62 -8.90 -8.37 0.78
CA ILE A 62 -8.58 -7.37 -0.23
C ILE A 62 -7.63 -6.36 0.39
N VAL A 63 -6.50 -6.12 -0.25
CA VAL A 63 -5.53 -5.12 0.16
C VAL A 63 -5.65 -3.91 -0.75
N VAL A 64 -5.83 -2.74 -0.16
CA VAL A 64 -6.06 -1.50 -0.90
C VAL A 64 -4.98 -0.48 -0.55
N ALA A 65 -4.31 0.07 -1.54
CA ALA A 65 -3.49 1.25 -1.35
C ALA A 65 -4.38 2.48 -1.20
N GLU A 66 -4.03 3.37 -0.28
CA GLU A 66 -4.80 4.58 0.00
C GLU A 66 -4.93 5.52 -1.21
N GLY A 67 -3.91 5.51 -2.08
CA GLY A 67 -3.91 6.26 -3.33
C GLY A 67 -4.50 5.53 -4.54
N ALA A 68 -5.18 4.40 -4.33
CA ALA A 68 -5.79 3.66 -5.43
C ALA A 68 -6.93 4.45 -6.08
N VAL A 69 -7.01 4.38 -7.40
CA VAL A 69 -7.99 5.14 -8.21
C VAL A 69 -8.91 4.16 -8.92
N PRO A 70 -10.23 4.31 -8.83
CA PRO A 70 -11.16 3.52 -9.62
C PRO A 70 -11.11 3.89 -11.11
N LYS A 71 -11.39 2.93 -11.99
CA LYS A 71 -11.66 3.22 -13.39
C LYS A 71 -12.92 4.09 -13.51
N GLU A 72 -12.90 5.02 -14.45
CA GLU A 72 -14.03 5.92 -14.69
C GLU A 72 -15.35 5.14 -14.90
N GLY A 73 -16.42 5.57 -14.25
CA GLY A 73 -17.74 4.97 -14.37
C GLY A 73 -17.95 3.64 -13.62
N THR A 74 -16.96 3.10 -12.93
CA THR A 74 -17.10 1.82 -12.22
C THR A 74 -17.68 1.98 -10.82
N MET A 75 -17.42 3.09 -10.17
CA MET A 75 -17.98 3.47 -8.88
C MET A 75 -17.84 4.98 -8.65
N ASP A 76 -18.77 5.56 -7.89
CA ASP A 76 -18.60 6.90 -7.32
C ASP A 76 -17.61 6.82 -6.16
N ALA A 77 -16.34 7.04 -6.47
CA ALA A 77 -15.39 7.41 -5.44
C ALA A 77 -15.73 8.86 -5.08
N GLY A 78 -16.51 9.08 -4.03
CA GLY A 78 -16.78 10.42 -3.53
C GLY A 78 -15.47 11.20 -3.51
N LEU A 79 -15.43 12.29 -4.27
CA LEU A 79 -14.25 13.12 -4.45
C LEU A 79 -13.73 13.49 -3.06
N GLY A 80 -12.63 12.89 -2.65
CA GLY A 80 -12.00 13.22 -1.39
C GLY A 80 -11.70 14.72 -1.35
N GLU A 81 -11.83 15.32 -0.20
CA GLU A 81 -11.45 16.71 0.03
C GLU A 81 -9.99 16.89 -0.42
N GLU A 82 -9.72 17.94 -1.18
CA GLU A 82 -8.36 18.33 -1.52
C GLU A 82 -7.70 18.81 -0.22
N ASP A 83 -6.49 18.32 0.06
CA ASP A 83 -5.70 18.85 1.16
C ASP A 83 -5.20 20.27 0.84
N GLU A 84 -4.66 20.97 1.85
CA GLU A 84 -4.13 22.33 1.72
C GLU A 84 -3.04 22.48 0.64
N PHE A 85 -2.55 21.35 0.08
CA PHE A 85 -1.52 21.29 -0.97
C PHE A 85 -2.06 20.89 -2.34
N GLY A 86 -3.39 20.79 -2.50
CA GLY A 86 -4.05 20.42 -3.77
C GLY A 86 -3.97 18.94 -4.10
N HIS A 87 -3.60 18.08 -3.17
CA HIS A 87 -3.66 16.64 -3.33
C HIS A 87 -5.02 16.11 -2.90
N LYS A 88 -5.69 15.39 -3.79
CA LYS A 88 -6.93 14.67 -3.44
C LYS A 88 -6.61 13.62 -2.38
N THR A 89 -7.00 13.90 -1.15
CA THR A 89 -6.87 12.94 -0.06
C THR A 89 -8.01 11.93 -0.16
N PHE A 90 -7.73 10.80 -0.73
CA PHE A 90 -8.62 9.64 -0.68
C PHE A 90 -8.55 8.99 0.72
N ASN A 91 -8.87 9.77 1.76
CA ASN A 91 -8.93 9.26 3.13
C ASN A 91 -10.09 8.26 3.20
N GLY A 92 -9.77 6.98 3.11
CA GLY A 92 -10.75 5.92 3.28
C GLY A 92 -11.10 5.12 2.03
N MET A 93 -10.24 5.08 0.99
CA MET A 93 -10.50 4.23 -0.19
C MET A 93 -10.80 2.77 0.20
N GLY A 94 -10.16 2.25 1.23
CA GLY A 94 -10.48 0.95 1.79
C GLY A 94 -11.91 0.85 2.32
N GLN A 95 -12.43 1.91 2.96
CA GLN A 95 -13.82 1.94 3.43
C GLN A 95 -14.78 2.03 2.25
N ILE A 96 -14.52 2.89 1.29
CA ILE A 96 -15.36 3.07 0.08
C ILE A 96 -15.50 1.76 -0.69
N ILE A 97 -14.38 1.06 -0.94
CA ILE A 97 -14.40 -0.28 -1.58
C ILE A 97 -15.14 -1.28 -0.70
N GLY A 98 -14.98 -1.22 0.63
CA GLY A 98 -15.68 -2.10 1.55
C GLY A 98 -17.18 -1.96 1.50
N ASP A 99 -17.66 -0.74 1.52
CA ASP A 99 -19.09 -0.42 1.46
C ASP A 99 -19.69 -0.82 0.11
N GLU A 100 -18.96 -0.59 -0.98
CA GLU A 100 -19.41 -0.97 -2.32
C GLU A 100 -19.42 -2.50 -2.52
N VAL A 101 -18.44 -3.21 -2.02
CA VAL A 101 -18.40 -4.69 -2.00
C VAL A 101 -19.56 -5.23 -1.16
N LYS A 102 -19.82 -4.64 0.00
CA LYS A 102 -20.97 -5.01 0.85
C LYS A 102 -22.29 -4.79 0.14
N LYS A 103 -22.46 -3.64 -0.51
CA LYS A 103 -23.67 -3.27 -1.26
C LYS A 103 -23.94 -4.23 -2.42
N ARG A 104 -22.91 -4.59 -3.20
CA ARG A 104 -23.04 -5.45 -4.39
C ARG A 104 -23.22 -6.93 -4.04
N LEU A 105 -22.51 -7.41 -3.04
CA LEU A 105 -22.44 -8.85 -2.73
C LEU A 105 -23.25 -9.26 -1.50
N GLY A 106 -23.73 -8.31 -0.70
CA GLY A 106 -24.49 -8.61 0.52
C GLY A 106 -23.69 -9.27 1.65
N TYR A 107 -22.37 -9.28 1.56
CA TYR A 107 -21.52 -9.94 2.53
C TYR A 107 -21.11 -8.99 3.67
N ASP A 108 -20.83 -9.55 4.86
CA ASP A 108 -20.27 -8.77 5.97
C ASP A 108 -18.82 -8.40 5.65
N VAL A 109 -18.54 -7.10 5.55
CA VAL A 109 -17.23 -6.55 5.23
C VAL A 109 -16.72 -5.77 6.42
N ARG A 110 -15.46 -5.98 6.79
CA ARG A 110 -14.76 -5.18 7.80
C ARG A 110 -13.55 -4.52 7.20
N THR A 111 -13.46 -3.23 7.36
CA THR A 111 -12.31 -2.44 6.94
C THR A 111 -11.42 -2.16 8.15
N THR A 112 -10.12 -2.33 7.99
CA THR A 112 -9.13 -1.92 8.97
C THR A 112 -8.07 -1.07 8.29
N VAL A 113 -7.84 0.12 8.82
CA VAL A 113 -6.74 0.99 8.41
C VAL A 113 -5.58 0.76 9.36
N LEU A 114 -4.48 0.17 8.89
CA LEU A 114 -3.36 -0.20 9.78
C LEU A 114 -2.60 1.00 10.35
N GLY A 115 -2.67 2.13 9.69
CA GLY A 115 -2.05 3.34 10.21
C GLY A 115 -0.62 3.10 10.74
N HIS A 116 -0.36 3.56 11.95
CA HIS A 116 0.94 3.44 12.61
C HIS A 116 1.31 2.00 13.04
N ILE A 117 0.38 1.07 13.07
CA ILE A 117 0.66 -0.34 13.36
C ILE A 117 1.77 -0.90 12.46
N GLN A 118 1.86 -0.41 11.23
CA GLN A 118 2.92 -0.81 10.30
C GLN A 118 4.32 -0.31 10.63
N ARG A 119 4.40 0.71 11.47
CA ARG A 119 5.66 1.23 11.98
C ARG A 119 5.98 0.68 13.34
N GLY A 120 5.11 -0.17 13.88
CA GLY A 120 5.30 -0.86 15.14
C GLY A 120 6.22 -2.07 15.02
N GLY A 121 6.56 -2.64 16.15
CA GLY A 121 7.42 -3.81 16.27
C GLY A 121 8.84 -3.47 16.72
N THR A 122 9.53 -4.49 17.22
CA THR A 122 10.93 -4.36 17.65
C THR A 122 11.84 -4.36 16.42
N PRO A 123 12.76 -3.39 16.28
CA PRO A 123 13.71 -3.37 15.16
C PRO A 123 14.64 -4.60 15.22
N THR A 124 14.90 -5.16 14.05
CA THR A 124 15.86 -6.26 13.89
C THR A 124 17.31 -5.77 14.06
N ALA A 125 18.26 -6.69 14.17
CA ALA A 125 19.67 -6.34 14.16
C ALA A 125 20.07 -5.56 12.91
N TYR A 126 19.53 -5.96 11.74
CA TYR A 126 19.74 -5.25 10.48
C TYR A 126 19.24 -3.80 10.54
N ASP A 127 18.03 -3.58 11.02
CA ASP A 127 17.44 -2.23 11.16
C ASP A 127 18.33 -1.34 12.06
N ARG A 128 18.83 -1.89 13.17
CA ARG A 128 19.67 -1.17 14.12
C ARG A 128 21.01 -0.78 13.50
N VAL A 129 21.67 -1.71 12.83
CA VAL A 129 22.96 -1.47 12.15
C VAL A 129 22.78 -0.43 11.05
N LEU A 130 21.74 -0.58 10.22
CA LEU A 130 21.45 0.35 9.14
C LEU A 130 21.14 1.76 9.67
N ALA A 131 20.31 1.88 10.70
CA ALA A 131 19.99 3.17 11.32
C ALA A 131 21.24 3.84 11.90
N THR A 132 22.13 3.06 12.54
CA THR A 132 23.41 3.57 13.06
C THR A 132 24.31 4.07 11.93
N ARG A 133 24.42 3.32 10.84
CA ARG A 133 25.18 3.74 9.65
C ARG A 133 24.64 5.05 9.08
N TYR A 134 23.33 5.16 8.90
CA TYR A 134 22.70 6.41 8.46
C TYR A 134 23.00 7.57 9.40
N GLY A 135 22.88 7.38 10.71
CA GLY A 135 23.16 8.41 11.70
C GLY A 135 24.62 8.92 11.64
N VAL A 136 25.58 8.00 11.56
CA VAL A 136 27.01 8.36 11.43
C VAL A 136 27.27 9.15 10.16
N HIS A 137 26.77 8.71 9.01
CA HIS A 137 26.98 9.41 7.75
C HIS A 137 26.29 10.77 7.72
N ALA A 138 25.06 10.88 8.25
CA ALA A 138 24.35 12.16 8.35
C ALA A 138 25.08 13.15 9.24
N THR A 139 25.60 12.72 10.39
CA THR A 139 26.37 13.58 11.30
C THR A 139 27.67 14.06 10.64
N ARG A 140 28.38 13.20 9.93
CA ARG A 140 29.57 13.58 9.15
C ARG A 140 29.23 14.60 8.06
N ALA A 141 28.18 14.35 7.29
CA ALA A 141 27.73 15.28 6.24
C ALA A 141 27.41 16.67 6.81
N ALA A 142 26.74 16.73 7.96
CA ALA A 142 26.45 17.99 8.64
C ALA A 142 27.72 18.69 9.15
N HIS A 143 28.65 17.94 9.71
CA HIS A 143 29.97 18.47 10.16
C HIS A 143 30.78 19.04 9.00
N ASP A 144 30.74 18.36 7.85
CA ASP A 144 31.46 18.76 6.62
C ASP A 144 30.68 19.81 5.80
N SER A 145 29.57 20.35 6.35
CA SER A 145 28.70 21.35 5.71
C SER A 145 28.08 20.88 4.38
N ASN A 146 27.92 19.60 4.16
CA ASN A 146 27.28 19.00 2.98
C ASN A 146 25.74 19.06 3.09
N PHE A 147 25.20 20.28 3.14
CA PHE A 147 23.77 20.53 3.19
C PHE A 147 23.10 20.34 1.83
N GLY A 148 21.77 20.19 1.80
CA GLY A 148 21.01 19.94 0.58
C GLY A 148 21.13 18.51 0.07
N SER A 149 21.66 17.59 0.89
CA SER A 149 21.81 16.15 0.56
C SER A 149 21.06 15.28 1.54
N CYS A 150 20.70 14.09 1.12
CA CYS A 150 20.19 13.04 1.98
C CYS A 150 21.13 11.84 1.98
N VAL A 151 21.13 11.11 3.08
CA VAL A 151 21.90 9.88 3.24
C VAL A 151 21.09 8.72 2.70
N ALA A 152 21.59 8.00 1.71
CA ALA A 152 20.88 6.93 1.01
C ALA A 152 21.69 5.62 1.00
N LEU A 153 20.99 4.48 1.04
CA LEU A 153 21.59 3.16 0.83
C LEU A 153 21.61 2.84 -0.67
N ARG A 154 22.79 2.62 -1.22
CA ARG A 154 23.02 2.16 -2.59
C ARG A 154 23.72 0.80 -2.56
N GLY A 155 23.00 -0.27 -2.84
CA GLY A 155 23.54 -1.61 -2.62
C GLY A 155 23.81 -1.87 -1.14
N GLU A 156 25.07 -2.02 -0.77
CA GLU A 156 25.52 -2.19 0.62
C GLU A 156 26.15 -0.92 1.23
N ASP A 157 26.35 0.12 0.43
CA ASP A 157 27.04 1.34 0.83
C ASP A 157 26.08 2.48 1.16
N ILE A 158 26.54 3.37 2.02
CA ILE A 158 25.83 4.61 2.36
C ILE A 158 26.46 5.76 1.59
N GLU A 159 25.66 6.43 0.78
CA GLU A 159 26.07 7.55 -0.07
C GLU A 159 25.29 8.82 0.26
N LEU A 160 25.87 9.97 -0.08
CA LEU A 160 25.16 11.24 -0.09
C LEU A 160 24.55 11.46 -1.48
N VAL A 161 23.25 11.73 -1.51
CA VAL A 161 22.50 12.01 -2.73
C VAL A 161 21.90 13.40 -2.61
N ALA A 162 22.01 14.21 -3.65
CA ALA A 162 21.38 15.53 -3.66
C ALA A 162 19.86 15.40 -3.44
N LEU A 163 19.29 16.28 -2.64
CA LEU A 163 17.87 16.20 -2.28
C LEU A 163 16.97 16.33 -3.51
N GLU A 164 17.37 17.17 -4.45
CA GLU A 164 16.70 17.34 -5.75
C GLU A 164 16.64 16.03 -6.54
N GLU A 165 17.75 15.29 -6.61
CA GLU A 165 17.81 13.98 -7.26
C GLU A 165 16.93 12.95 -6.52
N ALA A 166 16.99 12.95 -5.19
CA ALA A 166 16.25 12.01 -4.36
C ALA A 166 14.72 12.13 -4.51
N VAL A 167 14.21 13.34 -4.78
CA VAL A 167 12.78 13.61 -4.94
C VAL A 167 12.32 13.75 -6.40
N ALA A 168 13.25 13.84 -7.35
CA ALA A 168 12.96 14.07 -8.76
C ALA A 168 12.05 13.01 -9.39
N LYS A 169 12.08 11.78 -8.88
CA LYS A 169 11.30 10.66 -9.43
C LYS A 169 10.61 9.87 -8.33
N LEU A 170 9.29 9.83 -8.38
CA LEU A 170 8.51 8.95 -7.52
C LEU A 170 8.80 7.48 -7.86
N LYS A 171 9.10 6.69 -6.84
CA LYS A 171 9.31 5.26 -6.99
C LYS A 171 7.98 4.54 -7.04
N THR A 172 7.59 4.12 -8.24
CA THR A 172 6.37 3.34 -8.50
C THR A 172 6.64 1.84 -8.47
N VAL A 173 5.59 1.05 -8.41
CA VAL A 173 5.65 -0.41 -8.54
C VAL A 173 5.90 -0.79 -10.01
N PRO A 174 6.97 -1.52 -10.34
CA PRO A 174 7.18 -2.01 -11.69
C PRO A 174 6.05 -2.94 -12.12
N GLU A 175 5.53 -2.75 -13.34
CA GLU A 175 4.43 -3.54 -13.92
C GLU A 175 4.66 -5.06 -13.79
N ARG A 176 5.89 -5.52 -14.06
CA ARG A 176 6.28 -6.93 -13.93
C ARG A 176 6.04 -7.51 -12.52
N ARG A 177 6.21 -6.69 -11.47
CA ARG A 177 5.96 -7.13 -10.08
C ARG A 177 4.47 -7.21 -9.79
N TYR A 178 3.71 -6.27 -10.32
CA TYR A 178 2.26 -6.31 -10.16
C TYR A 178 1.63 -7.44 -10.97
N ALA A 179 2.13 -7.73 -12.17
CA ALA A 179 1.71 -8.89 -12.96
C ALA A 179 1.92 -10.22 -12.19
N THR A 180 3.03 -10.35 -11.46
CA THR A 180 3.26 -11.51 -10.58
C THR A 180 2.22 -11.58 -9.46
N ALA A 181 1.87 -10.45 -8.84
CA ALA A 181 0.82 -10.41 -7.83
C ALA A 181 -0.55 -10.79 -8.39
N LYS A 182 -0.90 -10.28 -9.59
CA LYS A 182 -2.16 -10.61 -10.29
C LYS A 182 -2.32 -12.10 -10.56
N ALA A 183 -1.24 -12.81 -10.84
CA ALA A 183 -1.29 -14.26 -11.05
C ALA A 183 -1.73 -15.04 -9.78
N MET A 184 -1.70 -14.40 -8.62
CA MET A 184 -2.14 -14.97 -7.33
C MET A 184 -3.55 -14.52 -6.93
N PHE A 185 -4.23 -13.69 -7.71
CA PHE A 185 -5.60 -13.28 -7.45
C PHE A 185 -6.54 -14.46 -7.70
N THR A 186 -7.28 -14.85 -6.67
CA THR A 186 -8.15 -16.03 -6.70
C THR A 186 -9.56 -15.69 -6.29
#